data_c36132ef74c6be8cc308f4457b3b8e13
#
_entry.id   c36132ef74c6be8cc308f4457b3b8e13
#
_cell.length_a   1.000
_cell.length_b   1.000
_cell.length_c   1.000
_cell.angle_alpha   90.00
_cell.angle_beta   90.00
_cell.angle_gamma   90.00
#
_symmetry.space_group_name_H-M   'P 1'
#
loop_
_entity.id
_entity.type
_entity.pdbx_description
1 polymer ?
#
loop_
_entity_poly.entity_id
_entity_poly.type
_entity_poly.pdbx_seq_one_letter_code
_entity_poly.pdbx_strand_id
1 'polypeptide(L)'
;IGNHELYNMSVAQDVYEHFVPHWGDRYLTSNVHITLPGTTQSRPIGHRYTRFTTKNQRLTIQAYGVLFDFQLGAPGITVQDPKAMVKEAWFQASLRASSDVDAFVIAGHMPVTGYDGWDAIHEAIRSVWPTTPILMLGGHTHVRDCRMLDSHAMALESGRYLETVGWMSMSNVSVPTFSRRYIDANPRNYAFHAGLVHAGHLSTPRGRFVRATMDAMARAWNLTDVYGIVPRDYYLDRAPYGDPSALLTLMSEHILPDVVRSSFPARANASSLIIMNSGSQRFDVFAGAFTKNDQYIVSPFRDAFLFVPDVPWYVARRLVHRLNELGAVHNEQPGAVHPAQGDADPIFHQYLRHAFYSYWLNRLSPTSTSSTQSPVPSGRPASARRLEELLEQVGTDGSMAEALPHLVGGSRGRSPSLGYVTADSCSGLGDDTVHTPIPYSDEQPDYIAAQPVPLPSSDHDHVDVIFADFIAQSILSLLNTYDARRHYTMADVSVWGNATTESLYSSFAQLHWRLDSMDSALHDMDRAATFDGYPPLAPFDTYAGDPYAPVTAPRLVFQ
;
A
#
# COMPACT_ATOMS: atom_id res chain seq x y z
N ILE A 1 -2.09 -14.06 -5.53
CA ILE A 1 -0.93 -13.33 -6.06
C ILE A 1 -1.29 -11.88 -6.26
N GLY A 2 -0.36 -10.94 -6.01
CA GLY A 2 -0.49 -9.53 -6.34
C GLY A 2 0.31 -9.16 -7.60
N ASN A 3 0.21 -7.90 -8.02
CA ASN A 3 0.94 -7.39 -9.18
C ASN A 3 2.45 -7.27 -8.90
N HIS A 4 2.85 -7.05 -7.65
CA HIS A 4 4.26 -6.87 -7.29
C HIS A 4 5.12 -8.12 -7.54
N GLU A 5 4.58 -9.32 -7.46
CA GLU A 5 5.30 -10.54 -7.83
C GLU A 5 5.52 -10.69 -9.33
N LEU A 6 4.83 -9.89 -10.15
CA LEU A 6 4.78 -10.07 -11.60
C LEU A 6 5.65 -9.09 -12.39
N TYR A 7 6.18 -8.03 -11.77
CA TYR A 7 7.09 -7.08 -12.42
C TYR A 7 8.43 -7.69 -12.81
N ASN A 8 8.85 -8.76 -12.13
CA ASN A 8 10.12 -9.40 -12.35
C ASN A 8 9.94 -10.90 -12.61
N MET A 9 10.41 -11.37 -13.80
CA MET A 9 10.30 -12.77 -14.20
C MET A 9 10.98 -13.72 -13.20
N SER A 10 12.13 -13.34 -12.60
CA SER A 10 12.81 -14.22 -11.65
C SER A 10 12.01 -14.43 -10.37
N VAL A 11 11.28 -13.42 -9.90
CA VAL A 11 10.38 -13.52 -8.76
C VAL A 11 9.19 -14.40 -9.10
N ALA A 12 8.54 -14.16 -10.24
CA ALA A 12 7.40 -14.95 -10.70
C ALA A 12 7.78 -16.43 -10.92
N GLN A 13 8.98 -16.69 -11.44
CA GLN A 13 9.52 -18.04 -11.62
C GLN A 13 9.77 -18.71 -10.26
N ASP A 14 10.38 -18.03 -9.30
CA ASP A 14 10.60 -18.55 -7.94
C ASP A 14 9.27 -18.91 -7.25
N VAL A 15 8.27 -18.04 -7.38
CA VAL A 15 6.91 -18.33 -6.89
C VAL A 15 6.35 -19.59 -7.55
N TYR A 16 6.48 -19.73 -8.87
CA TYR A 16 5.98 -20.88 -9.60
C TYR A 16 6.71 -22.19 -9.22
N GLU A 17 8.04 -22.15 -9.11
CA GLU A 17 8.88 -23.34 -8.92
C GLU A 17 8.97 -23.80 -7.46
N HIS A 18 8.94 -22.88 -6.50
CA HIS A 18 9.20 -23.18 -5.09
C HIS A 18 8.01 -22.89 -4.17
N PHE A 19 7.37 -21.74 -4.30
CA PHE A 19 6.29 -21.34 -3.39
C PHE A 19 5.00 -22.11 -3.66
N VAL A 20 4.55 -22.16 -4.92
CA VAL A 20 3.31 -22.85 -5.31
C VAL A 20 3.33 -24.34 -4.97
N PRO A 21 4.39 -25.13 -5.27
CA PRO A 21 4.43 -26.53 -4.88
C PRO A 21 4.34 -26.77 -3.38
N HIS A 22 4.90 -25.86 -2.56
CA HIS A 22 4.82 -25.93 -1.11
C HIS A 22 3.39 -25.71 -0.58
N TRP A 23 2.65 -24.76 -1.17
CA TRP A 23 1.29 -24.41 -0.73
C TRP A 23 0.20 -25.25 -1.42
N GLY A 24 0.47 -25.81 -2.58
CA GLY A 24 -0.46 -26.62 -3.36
C GLY A 24 -1.75 -25.88 -3.69
N ASP A 25 -2.88 -26.53 -3.49
CA ASP A 25 -4.22 -26.03 -3.78
C ASP A 25 -4.70 -24.87 -2.88
N ARG A 26 -3.88 -24.43 -1.93
CA ARG A 26 -4.10 -23.24 -1.11
C ARG A 26 -3.60 -21.95 -1.77
N TYR A 27 -2.81 -22.05 -2.84
CA TYR A 27 -2.35 -20.91 -3.60
C TYR A 27 -3.07 -20.85 -4.95
N LEU A 28 -3.96 -19.88 -5.08
CA LEU A 28 -4.88 -19.79 -6.22
C LEU A 28 -4.50 -18.62 -7.13
N THR A 29 -4.43 -18.90 -8.45
CA THR A 29 -4.23 -17.91 -9.51
C THR A 29 -5.11 -18.26 -10.70
N SER A 30 -6.37 -17.83 -10.66
CA SER A 30 -7.36 -18.19 -11.67
C SER A 30 -7.07 -17.61 -13.05
N ASN A 31 -6.48 -16.41 -13.11
CA ASN A 31 -6.29 -15.64 -14.34
C ASN A 31 -4.84 -15.22 -14.63
N VAL A 32 -3.86 -15.75 -13.87
CA VAL A 32 -2.44 -15.39 -14.07
C VAL A 32 -1.66 -16.59 -14.61
N HIS A 33 -0.95 -16.36 -15.72
CA HIS A 33 -0.20 -17.37 -16.44
C HIS A 33 1.27 -16.98 -16.58
N ILE A 34 2.14 -18.00 -16.62
CA ILE A 34 3.57 -17.86 -16.84
C ILE A 34 4.02 -18.70 -18.03
N THR A 35 4.88 -18.13 -18.86
CA THR A 35 5.66 -18.83 -19.89
C THR A 35 7.11 -18.74 -19.47
N LEU A 36 7.69 -19.85 -19.03
CA LEU A 36 9.05 -19.87 -18.54
C LEU A 36 10.08 -19.58 -19.64
N PRO A 37 11.22 -18.96 -19.33
CA PRO A 37 12.28 -18.70 -20.28
C PRO A 37 12.70 -19.98 -21.02
N GLY A 38 12.84 -19.89 -22.34
CA GLY A 38 13.21 -21.03 -23.20
C GLY A 38 12.06 -22.00 -23.50
N THR A 39 10.83 -21.72 -23.07
CA THR A 39 9.63 -22.50 -23.39
C THR A 39 8.61 -21.65 -24.17
N THR A 40 7.66 -22.34 -24.83
CA THR A 40 6.52 -21.67 -25.52
C THR A 40 5.19 -21.98 -24.85
N GLN A 41 5.20 -22.79 -23.80
CA GLN A 41 3.98 -23.24 -23.14
C GLN A 41 3.60 -22.30 -21.99
N SER A 42 2.47 -21.62 -22.15
CA SER A 42 1.85 -20.83 -21.08
C SER A 42 1.08 -21.74 -20.09
N ARG A 43 1.25 -21.51 -18.81
CA ARG A 43 0.62 -22.29 -17.73
C ARG A 43 0.12 -21.38 -16.63
N PRO A 44 -0.97 -21.71 -15.90
CA PRO A 44 -1.32 -21.01 -14.66
C PRO A 44 -0.14 -21.04 -13.67
N ILE A 45 0.12 -19.96 -12.97
CA ILE A 45 1.16 -19.93 -11.94
C ILE A 45 0.79 -20.85 -10.78
N GLY A 46 -0.46 -20.77 -10.28
CA GLY A 46 -0.99 -21.62 -9.23
C GLY A 46 -2.23 -22.38 -9.66
N HIS A 47 -2.95 -22.92 -8.68
CA HIS A 47 -4.21 -23.60 -8.97
C HIS A 47 -5.28 -22.59 -9.36
N ARG A 48 -6.12 -22.92 -10.36
CA ARG A 48 -7.19 -22.04 -10.84
C ARG A 48 -8.32 -21.87 -9.81
N TYR A 49 -8.64 -22.94 -9.10
CA TYR A 49 -9.63 -22.96 -8.02
C TYR A 49 -9.39 -24.16 -7.12
N THR A 50 -9.99 -24.14 -5.95
CA THR A 50 -10.01 -25.29 -5.03
C THR A 50 -11.40 -25.48 -4.42
N ARG A 51 -11.63 -26.69 -3.92
CA ARG A 51 -12.80 -27.01 -3.10
C ARG A 51 -12.34 -27.65 -1.80
N PHE A 52 -12.94 -27.22 -0.72
CA PHE A 52 -12.66 -27.79 0.59
C PHE A 52 -13.90 -27.74 1.49
N THR A 53 -13.90 -28.57 2.52
CA THR A 53 -14.96 -28.58 3.53
C THR A 53 -14.45 -27.92 4.81
N THR A 54 -15.22 -26.99 5.36
CA THR A 54 -14.88 -26.34 6.63
C THR A 54 -14.87 -27.35 7.78
N LYS A 55 -13.96 -27.16 8.74
CA LYS A 55 -13.76 -28.13 9.82
C LYS A 55 -14.96 -28.24 10.78
N ASN A 56 -15.53 -27.10 11.16
CA ASN A 56 -16.55 -27.03 12.21
C ASN A 56 -17.95 -27.26 11.66
N GLN A 57 -18.38 -26.47 10.68
CA GLN A 57 -19.73 -26.48 10.15
C GLN A 57 -19.91 -27.44 8.98
N ARG A 58 -18.81 -28.03 8.47
CA ARG A 58 -18.79 -28.96 7.34
C ARG A 58 -19.36 -28.37 6.05
N LEU A 59 -19.26 -27.06 5.89
CA LEU A 59 -19.69 -26.38 4.67
C LEU A 59 -18.70 -26.64 3.54
N THR A 60 -19.22 -26.91 2.36
CA THR A 60 -18.43 -27.05 1.13
C THR A 60 -18.18 -25.67 0.53
N ILE A 61 -16.95 -25.26 0.49
CA ILE A 61 -16.51 -23.98 -0.06
C ILE A 61 -15.83 -24.21 -1.42
N GLN A 62 -16.21 -23.41 -2.41
CA GLN A 62 -15.45 -23.29 -3.66
C GLN A 62 -14.75 -21.95 -3.71
N ALA A 63 -13.43 -21.96 -3.91
CA ALA A 63 -12.60 -20.76 -3.85
C ALA A 63 -11.84 -20.51 -5.15
N TYR A 64 -11.70 -19.22 -5.50
CA TYR A 64 -10.92 -18.71 -6.63
C TYR A 64 -9.93 -17.65 -6.17
N GLY A 65 -8.82 -17.49 -6.92
CA GLY A 65 -7.83 -16.44 -6.71
C GLY A 65 -7.70 -15.56 -7.96
N VAL A 66 -8.05 -14.29 -7.90
CA VAL A 66 -8.14 -13.43 -9.08
C VAL A 66 -7.29 -12.17 -8.90
N LEU A 67 -6.57 -11.78 -9.94
CA LEU A 67 -5.88 -10.50 -10.05
C LEU A 67 -6.65 -9.59 -10.99
N PHE A 68 -6.66 -8.27 -10.73
CA PHE A 68 -7.19 -7.30 -11.68
C PHE A 68 -6.49 -7.41 -13.06
N ASP A 69 -7.02 -6.75 -14.09
CA ASP A 69 -6.44 -6.74 -15.44
C ASP A 69 -5.09 -6.00 -15.47
N PHE A 70 -4.04 -6.68 -15.00
CA PHE A 70 -2.69 -6.14 -14.88
C PHE A 70 -1.88 -6.36 -16.16
N GLN A 71 -1.45 -5.27 -16.82
CA GLN A 71 -0.78 -5.32 -18.11
C GLN A 71 0.74 -5.03 -18.06
N LEU A 72 1.29 -4.70 -16.88
CA LEU A 72 2.71 -4.34 -16.71
C LEU A 72 3.59 -5.52 -16.25
N GLY A 73 3.13 -6.76 -16.47
CA GLY A 73 3.91 -7.95 -16.13
C GLY A 73 5.19 -8.10 -16.95
N ALA A 74 6.21 -8.72 -16.35
CA ALA A 74 7.44 -9.06 -17.05
C ALA A 74 7.17 -9.90 -18.31
N PRO A 75 8.04 -9.84 -19.35
CA PRO A 75 7.91 -10.68 -20.52
C PRO A 75 7.77 -12.17 -20.16
N GLY A 76 6.71 -12.81 -20.64
CA GLY A 76 6.34 -14.20 -20.29
C GLY A 76 5.26 -14.31 -19.21
N ILE A 77 4.86 -13.20 -18.58
CA ILE A 77 3.69 -13.15 -17.71
C ILE A 77 2.48 -12.66 -18.49
N THR A 78 1.35 -13.31 -18.29
CA THR A 78 0.07 -12.90 -18.88
C THR A 78 -1.01 -12.91 -17.78
N VAL A 79 -1.69 -11.79 -17.60
CA VAL A 79 -2.86 -11.68 -16.75
C VAL A 79 -4.08 -11.52 -17.65
N GLN A 80 -5.05 -12.41 -17.48
CA GLN A 80 -6.29 -12.34 -18.23
C GLN A 80 -7.28 -11.44 -17.49
N ASP A 81 -7.95 -10.53 -18.21
CA ASP A 81 -9.06 -9.73 -17.65
C ASP A 81 -10.09 -10.67 -16.99
N PRO A 82 -10.52 -10.41 -15.74
CA PRO A 82 -11.56 -11.18 -15.06
C PRO A 82 -12.84 -11.35 -15.90
N LYS A 83 -13.21 -10.35 -16.69
CA LYS A 83 -14.36 -10.40 -17.62
C LYS A 83 -14.19 -11.42 -18.77
N ALA A 84 -12.94 -11.63 -19.18
CA ALA A 84 -12.61 -12.68 -20.15
C ALA A 84 -12.48 -14.05 -19.46
N MET A 85 -11.85 -14.09 -18.29
CA MET A 85 -11.68 -15.32 -17.49
C MET A 85 -13.00 -16.02 -17.20
N VAL A 86 -14.04 -15.28 -16.81
CA VAL A 86 -15.36 -15.88 -16.47
C VAL A 86 -16.04 -16.55 -17.66
N LYS A 87 -15.65 -16.23 -18.90
CA LYS A 87 -16.15 -16.84 -20.14
C LYS A 87 -15.42 -18.14 -20.51
N GLU A 88 -14.28 -18.40 -19.88
CA GLU A 88 -13.46 -19.58 -20.16
C GLU A 88 -14.23 -20.88 -19.84
N ALA A 89 -14.02 -21.89 -20.71
CA ALA A 89 -14.68 -23.19 -20.57
C ALA A 89 -14.38 -23.84 -19.20
N TRP A 90 -13.16 -23.72 -18.68
CA TRP A 90 -12.80 -24.27 -17.39
C TRP A 90 -13.56 -23.61 -16.23
N PHE A 91 -13.73 -22.26 -16.27
CA PHE A 91 -14.45 -21.52 -15.23
C PHE A 91 -15.93 -21.92 -15.24
N GLN A 92 -16.55 -21.90 -16.40
CA GLN A 92 -17.94 -22.31 -16.59
C GLN A 92 -18.17 -23.76 -16.20
N ALA A 93 -17.23 -24.67 -16.50
CA ALA A 93 -17.29 -26.06 -16.08
C ALA A 93 -17.16 -26.20 -14.56
N SER A 94 -16.26 -25.43 -13.92
CA SER A 94 -16.07 -25.48 -12.48
C SER A 94 -17.31 -25.07 -11.69
N LEU A 95 -18.10 -24.12 -12.21
CA LEU A 95 -19.37 -23.72 -11.60
C LEU A 95 -20.45 -24.81 -11.67
N ARG A 96 -20.39 -25.68 -12.72
CA ARG A 96 -21.38 -26.74 -12.96
C ARG A 96 -20.95 -28.13 -12.49
N ALA A 97 -19.69 -28.27 -12.10
CA ALA A 97 -19.10 -29.57 -11.73
C ALA A 97 -19.72 -30.19 -10.47
N SER A 98 -20.51 -29.45 -9.72
CA SER A 98 -21.07 -29.90 -8.45
C SER A 98 -22.37 -29.20 -8.15
N SER A 99 -23.21 -29.85 -7.35
CA SER A 99 -24.50 -29.34 -6.86
C SER A 99 -24.51 -29.05 -5.35
N ASP A 100 -23.35 -29.12 -4.69
CA ASP A 100 -23.22 -29.09 -3.23
C ASP A 100 -22.26 -27.99 -2.72
N VAL A 101 -22.24 -26.83 -3.35
CA VAL A 101 -21.48 -25.66 -2.88
C VAL A 101 -22.34 -24.83 -1.93
N ASP A 102 -21.89 -24.73 -0.67
CA ASP A 102 -22.56 -23.93 0.36
C ASP A 102 -22.20 -22.46 0.30
N ALA A 103 -20.97 -22.12 -0.10
CA ALA A 103 -20.53 -20.74 -0.32
C ALA A 103 -19.34 -20.66 -1.28
N PHE A 104 -19.22 -19.51 -1.95
CA PHE A 104 -18.05 -19.15 -2.73
C PHE A 104 -17.16 -18.19 -1.96
N VAL A 105 -15.84 -18.35 -2.09
CA VAL A 105 -14.83 -17.42 -1.58
C VAL A 105 -13.95 -16.98 -2.73
N ILE A 106 -13.88 -15.67 -2.97
CA ILE A 106 -13.03 -15.11 -4.01
C ILE A 106 -11.93 -14.27 -3.32
N ALA A 107 -10.70 -14.74 -3.37
CA ALA A 107 -9.54 -13.97 -2.93
C ALA A 107 -9.02 -13.17 -4.13
N GLY A 108 -9.30 -11.88 -4.17
CA GLY A 108 -9.02 -11.03 -5.31
C GLY A 108 -8.08 -9.88 -4.95
N HIS A 109 -6.92 -9.78 -5.63
CA HIS A 109 -6.14 -8.55 -5.59
C HIS A 109 -6.74 -7.55 -6.58
N MET A 110 -7.87 -6.97 -6.18
CA MET A 110 -8.71 -6.08 -7.00
C MET A 110 -9.40 -5.05 -6.10
N PRO A 111 -9.53 -3.78 -6.57
CA PRO A 111 -10.32 -2.75 -5.88
C PRO A 111 -11.76 -3.19 -5.62
N VAL A 112 -12.27 -3.00 -4.41
CA VAL A 112 -13.67 -3.35 -4.08
C VAL A 112 -14.66 -2.40 -4.75
N THR A 113 -14.34 -1.11 -4.77
CA THR A 113 -15.16 -0.08 -5.43
C THR A 113 -14.43 0.46 -6.67
N GLY A 114 -15.17 0.85 -7.69
CA GLY A 114 -14.65 1.47 -8.91
C GLY A 114 -14.04 0.49 -9.93
N TYR A 115 -14.16 -0.83 -9.73
CA TYR A 115 -13.68 -1.85 -10.63
C TYR A 115 -14.77 -2.91 -10.91
N ASP A 116 -15.08 -3.13 -12.18
CA ASP A 116 -16.19 -3.99 -12.62
C ASP A 116 -15.82 -5.50 -12.76
N GLY A 117 -14.57 -5.86 -12.47
CA GLY A 117 -14.14 -7.26 -12.44
C GLY A 117 -14.90 -8.10 -11.40
N TRP A 118 -15.28 -7.48 -10.27
CA TRP A 118 -16.12 -8.14 -9.28
C TRP A 118 -17.54 -8.42 -9.79
N ASP A 119 -18.12 -7.45 -10.49
CA ASP A 119 -19.47 -7.59 -11.06
C ASP A 119 -19.51 -8.74 -12.08
N ALA A 120 -18.47 -8.86 -12.94
CA ALA A 120 -18.38 -9.95 -13.90
C ALA A 120 -18.30 -11.34 -13.24
N ILE A 121 -17.51 -11.49 -12.18
CA ILE A 121 -17.39 -12.73 -11.43
C ILE A 121 -18.72 -13.04 -10.71
N HIS A 122 -19.31 -12.04 -10.07
CA HIS A 122 -20.59 -12.15 -9.38
C HIS A 122 -21.70 -12.61 -10.33
N GLU A 123 -21.87 -11.95 -11.47
CA GLU A 123 -22.87 -12.31 -12.49
C GLU A 123 -22.67 -13.72 -13.02
N ALA A 124 -21.43 -14.12 -13.29
CA ALA A 124 -21.11 -15.45 -13.76
C ALA A 124 -21.49 -16.53 -12.72
N ILE A 125 -21.20 -16.32 -11.44
CA ILE A 125 -21.61 -17.24 -10.36
C ILE A 125 -23.14 -17.23 -10.23
N ARG A 126 -23.79 -16.07 -10.20
CA ARG A 126 -25.24 -15.93 -10.08
C ARG A 126 -26.01 -16.61 -11.20
N SER A 127 -25.46 -16.68 -12.41
CA SER A 127 -26.08 -17.39 -13.55
C SER A 127 -26.27 -18.89 -13.30
N VAL A 128 -25.49 -19.49 -12.39
CA VAL A 128 -25.55 -20.92 -12.04
C VAL A 128 -26.05 -21.13 -10.60
N TRP A 129 -25.67 -20.20 -9.71
CA TRP A 129 -25.92 -20.25 -8.26
C TRP A 129 -26.64 -18.98 -7.77
N PRO A 130 -27.97 -18.88 -7.99
CA PRO A 130 -28.72 -17.63 -7.80
C PRO A 130 -28.69 -17.08 -6.37
N THR A 131 -28.62 -17.93 -5.35
CA THR A 131 -28.75 -17.56 -3.93
C THR A 131 -27.59 -18.03 -3.06
N THR A 132 -26.62 -18.77 -3.61
CA THR A 132 -25.46 -19.23 -2.84
C THR A 132 -24.60 -18.04 -2.41
N PRO A 133 -24.22 -17.93 -1.14
CA PRO A 133 -23.42 -16.82 -0.64
C PRO A 133 -22.06 -16.70 -1.33
N ILE A 134 -21.61 -15.44 -1.55
CA ILE A 134 -20.31 -15.12 -2.11
C ILE A 134 -19.58 -14.15 -1.18
N LEU A 135 -18.43 -14.56 -0.66
CA LEU A 135 -17.54 -13.75 0.14
C LEU A 135 -16.34 -13.34 -0.73
N MET A 136 -16.18 -12.05 -0.96
CA MET A 136 -15.12 -11.49 -1.79
C MET A 136 -14.13 -10.72 -0.93
N LEU A 137 -12.86 -11.09 -1.00
CA LEU A 137 -11.77 -10.46 -0.27
C LEU A 137 -10.92 -9.68 -1.26
N GLY A 138 -11.10 -8.37 -1.27
CA GLY A 138 -10.43 -7.42 -2.16
C GLY A 138 -9.08 -6.94 -1.65
N GLY A 139 -8.44 -6.10 -2.43
CA GLY A 139 -7.13 -5.50 -2.13
C GLY A 139 -6.68 -4.56 -3.24
N HIS A 140 -5.40 -4.21 -3.23
CA HIS A 140 -4.73 -3.36 -4.20
C HIS A 140 -4.77 -1.85 -3.87
N THR A 141 -5.93 -1.29 -3.50
CA THR A 141 -6.10 0.16 -3.33
C THR A 141 -5.59 0.70 -2.00
N HIS A 142 -5.15 -0.17 -1.08
CA HIS A 142 -4.62 0.21 0.21
C HIS A 142 -5.62 0.85 1.17
N VAL A 143 -6.93 0.79 0.87
CA VAL A 143 -7.99 1.40 1.67
C VAL A 143 -8.84 0.38 2.43
N ARG A 144 -9.56 0.82 3.45
CA ARG A 144 -10.66 0.07 4.06
C ARG A 144 -11.90 0.30 3.22
N ASP A 145 -12.40 -0.72 2.57
CA ASP A 145 -13.59 -0.59 1.72
C ASP A 145 -14.50 -1.82 1.83
N CYS A 146 -15.78 -1.61 1.64
CA CYS A 146 -16.79 -2.64 1.66
C CYS A 146 -17.94 -2.32 0.70
N ARG A 147 -18.37 -3.33 -0.04
CA ARG A 147 -19.50 -3.25 -0.98
C ARG A 147 -20.40 -4.46 -0.86
N MET A 148 -21.70 -4.25 -0.78
CA MET A 148 -22.69 -5.30 -1.02
C MET A 148 -23.00 -5.33 -2.52
N LEU A 149 -22.76 -6.48 -3.17
CA LEU A 149 -23.12 -6.65 -4.59
C LEU A 149 -24.61 -7.04 -4.73
N ASP A 150 -25.08 -7.89 -3.82
CA ASP A 150 -26.50 -8.22 -3.61
C ASP A 150 -26.72 -8.67 -2.16
N SER A 151 -27.92 -9.18 -1.83
CA SER A 151 -28.23 -9.66 -0.47
C SER A 151 -27.46 -10.91 -0.04
N HIS A 152 -26.76 -11.58 -0.98
CA HIS A 152 -26.01 -12.82 -0.75
C HIS A 152 -24.52 -12.68 -1.14
N ALA A 153 -24.04 -11.47 -1.41
CA ALA A 153 -22.66 -11.24 -1.82
C ALA A 153 -22.08 -9.95 -1.21
N MET A 154 -20.97 -10.09 -0.53
CA MET A 154 -20.23 -8.98 0.09
C MET A 154 -18.78 -9.03 -0.32
N ALA A 155 -18.21 -7.85 -0.66
CA ALA A 155 -16.79 -7.62 -0.87
C ALA A 155 -16.21 -6.76 0.26
N LEU A 156 -15.00 -7.07 0.69
CA LEU A 156 -14.28 -6.37 1.76
C LEU A 156 -12.81 -6.21 1.41
N GLU A 157 -12.28 -5.00 1.57
CA GLU A 157 -10.85 -4.68 1.51
C GLU A 157 -10.40 -4.10 2.85
N SER A 158 -9.22 -4.50 3.36
CA SER A 158 -8.83 -4.21 4.75
C SER A 158 -7.71 -3.18 4.90
N GLY A 159 -7.31 -2.48 3.86
CA GLY A 159 -6.21 -1.53 3.90
C GLY A 159 -4.86 -2.15 3.57
N ARG A 160 -3.76 -1.49 3.98
CA ARG A 160 -2.38 -1.86 3.64
C ARG A 160 -1.56 -2.24 4.87
N TYR A 161 -0.39 -2.86 4.66
CA TYR A 161 0.73 -3.02 5.61
C TYR A 161 0.37 -3.60 6.97
N LEU A 162 -0.69 -4.42 7.06
CA LEU A 162 -1.20 -4.97 8.32
C LEU A 162 -1.64 -3.91 9.35
N GLU A 163 -1.94 -2.70 8.92
CA GLU A 163 -2.51 -1.63 9.77
C GLU A 163 -3.90 -2.01 10.28
N THR A 164 -4.57 -2.92 9.61
CA THR A 164 -5.92 -3.37 9.91
C THR A 164 -6.06 -4.87 9.70
N VAL A 165 -6.80 -5.52 10.57
CA VAL A 165 -7.37 -6.84 10.29
C VAL A 165 -8.82 -6.65 9.85
N GLY A 166 -9.08 -6.83 8.54
CA GLY A 166 -10.44 -6.87 8.01
C GLY A 166 -11.12 -8.18 8.39
N TRP A 167 -12.28 -8.08 9.02
CA TRP A 167 -13.07 -9.24 9.41
C TRP A 167 -14.44 -9.19 8.74
N MET A 168 -14.81 -10.30 8.11
CA MET A 168 -16.12 -10.51 7.50
C MET A 168 -16.75 -11.75 8.09
N SER A 169 -18.03 -11.69 8.39
CA SER A 169 -18.82 -12.84 8.81
C SER A 169 -20.15 -12.93 8.08
N MET A 170 -20.67 -14.13 8.07
CA MET A 170 -21.97 -14.47 7.53
C MET A 170 -22.71 -15.36 8.54
N SER A 171 -23.93 -14.98 8.94
CA SER A 171 -24.65 -15.66 10.00
C SER A 171 -25.45 -16.89 9.56
N ASN A 172 -25.88 -16.98 8.33
CA ASN A 172 -26.73 -18.07 7.82
C ASN A 172 -26.44 -18.28 6.33
N VAL A 173 -26.31 -19.54 5.91
CA VAL A 173 -26.04 -19.87 4.50
C VAL A 173 -27.28 -19.67 3.62
N SER A 174 -28.46 -20.01 4.14
CA SER A 174 -29.72 -19.95 3.37
C SER A 174 -30.31 -18.54 3.26
N VAL A 175 -30.15 -17.73 4.32
CA VAL A 175 -30.56 -16.31 4.37
C VAL A 175 -29.43 -15.53 5.01
N PRO A 176 -28.39 -15.19 4.25
CA PRO A 176 -27.18 -14.63 4.81
C PRO A 176 -27.39 -13.21 5.35
N THR A 177 -26.87 -12.98 6.54
CA THR A 177 -26.67 -11.64 7.08
C THR A 177 -25.17 -11.41 7.21
N PHE A 178 -24.66 -10.47 6.45
CA PHE A 178 -23.24 -10.12 6.47
C PHE A 178 -22.94 -9.08 7.54
N SER A 179 -21.77 -9.19 8.13
CA SER A 179 -21.21 -8.19 9.02
C SER A 179 -19.73 -8.02 8.75
N ARG A 180 -19.22 -6.80 8.92
CA ARG A 180 -17.80 -6.50 8.77
C ARG A 180 -17.28 -5.75 9.97
N ARG A 181 -15.96 -5.84 10.16
CA ARG A 181 -15.22 -5.05 11.13
C ARG A 181 -13.81 -4.78 10.62
N TYR A 182 -13.35 -3.54 10.78
CA TYR A 182 -11.95 -3.16 10.60
C TYR A 182 -11.33 -3.02 11.98
N ILE A 183 -10.45 -3.97 12.32
CA ILE A 183 -9.83 -4.08 13.61
C ILE A 183 -8.44 -3.46 13.51
N ASP A 184 -8.19 -2.39 14.29
CA ASP A 184 -6.88 -1.76 14.32
C ASP A 184 -5.81 -2.72 14.83
N ALA A 185 -4.61 -2.66 14.24
CA ALA A 185 -3.46 -3.50 14.58
C ALA A 185 -2.91 -3.15 15.98
N ASN A 186 -3.65 -3.51 17.00
CA ASN A 186 -3.41 -3.15 18.40
C ASN A 186 -3.68 -4.36 19.30
N PRO A 187 -2.73 -4.76 20.17
CA PRO A 187 -2.92 -5.90 21.07
C PRO A 187 -4.14 -5.80 21.98
N ARG A 188 -4.56 -4.59 22.38
CA ARG A 188 -5.76 -4.40 23.21
C ARG A 188 -7.03 -4.71 22.43
N ASN A 189 -7.11 -4.26 21.17
CA ASN A 189 -8.22 -4.54 20.27
C ASN A 189 -8.30 -6.04 19.96
N TYR A 190 -7.16 -6.66 19.69
CA TYR A 190 -7.10 -8.11 19.48
C TYR A 190 -7.57 -8.90 20.71
N ALA A 191 -7.16 -8.49 21.91
CA ALA A 191 -7.62 -9.12 23.15
C ALA A 191 -9.13 -8.95 23.35
N PHE A 192 -9.66 -7.76 23.10
CA PHE A 192 -11.09 -7.47 23.18
C PHE A 192 -11.90 -8.37 22.24
N HIS A 193 -11.53 -8.41 20.95
CA HIS A 193 -12.23 -9.23 19.97
C HIS A 193 -12.04 -10.74 20.16
N ALA A 194 -10.94 -11.14 20.81
CA ALA A 194 -10.71 -12.53 21.22
C ALA A 194 -11.40 -12.91 22.55
N GLY A 195 -12.14 -12.00 23.18
CA GLY A 195 -12.81 -12.23 24.46
C GLY A 195 -11.85 -12.40 25.65
N LEU A 196 -10.65 -11.81 25.57
CA LEU A 196 -9.61 -11.93 26.59
C LEU A 196 -9.64 -10.74 27.55
N VAL A 197 -9.45 -11.00 28.85
CA VAL A 197 -9.42 -9.95 29.87
C VAL A 197 -8.17 -9.07 29.77
N HIS A 198 -7.04 -9.65 29.35
CA HIS A 198 -5.75 -8.94 29.23
C HIS A 198 -5.04 -9.27 27.92
N ALA A 199 -4.39 -8.28 27.32
CA ALA A 199 -3.60 -8.43 26.11
C ALA A 199 -2.44 -9.45 26.25
N GLY A 200 -1.90 -9.61 27.46
CA GLY A 200 -0.88 -10.63 27.77
C GLY A 200 -1.31 -12.08 27.48
N HIS A 201 -2.61 -12.36 27.46
CA HIS A 201 -3.15 -13.67 27.16
C HIS A 201 -3.30 -13.97 25.66
N LEU A 202 -3.02 -13.02 24.78
CA LEU A 202 -3.02 -13.22 23.32
C LEU A 202 -1.98 -14.23 22.85
N SER A 203 -0.86 -14.34 23.59
CA SER A 203 0.27 -15.18 23.20
C SER A 203 -0.01 -16.66 23.45
N THR A 204 -0.57 -17.33 22.45
CA THR A 204 -0.63 -18.81 22.45
C THR A 204 0.77 -19.43 22.32
N PRO A 205 0.97 -20.72 22.69
CA PRO A 205 2.25 -21.40 22.45
C PRO A 205 2.71 -21.30 20.98
N ARG A 206 1.80 -21.45 20.02
CA ARG A 206 2.09 -21.29 18.59
C ARG A 206 2.43 -19.84 18.23
N GLY A 207 1.73 -18.87 18.78
CA GLY A 207 2.03 -17.44 18.56
C GLY A 207 3.42 -17.07 19.07
N ARG A 208 3.81 -17.59 20.23
CA ARG A 208 5.18 -17.42 20.76
C ARG A 208 6.24 -18.05 19.85
N PHE A 209 5.98 -19.25 19.34
CA PHE A 209 6.87 -19.90 18.37
C PHE A 209 7.04 -19.07 17.09
N VAL A 210 5.94 -18.60 16.50
CA VAL A 210 5.98 -17.74 15.29
C VAL A 210 6.80 -16.47 15.58
N ARG A 211 6.52 -15.79 16.70
CA ARG A 211 7.28 -14.59 17.09
C ARG A 211 8.77 -14.87 17.23
N ALA A 212 9.13 -15.93 17.96
CA ALA A 212 10.54 -16.30 18.14
C ALA A 212 11.23 -16.63 16.79
N THR A 213 10.51 -17.25 15.87
CA THR A 213 11.01 -17.51 14.51
C THR A 213 11.24 -16.21 13.74
N MET A 214 10.28 -15.27 13.78
CA MET A 214 10.44 -13.95 13.14
C MET A 214 11.61 -13.17 13.76
N ASP A 215 11.74 -13.17 15.07
CA ASP A 215 12.87 -12.53 15.77
C ASP A 215 14.22 -13.16 15.38
N ALA A 216 14.26 -14.49 15.21
CA ALA A 216 15.47 -15.19 14.74
C ALA A 216 15.82 -14.82 13.30
N MET A 217 14.82 -14.72 12.41
CA MET A 217 15.02 -14.27 11.03
C MET A 217 15.47 -12.80 10.97
N ALA A 218 14.86 -11.91 11.76
CA ALA A 218 15.27 -10.52 11.84
C ALA A 218 16.75 -10.38 12.25
N ARG A 219 17.20 -11.16 13.23
CA ARG A 219 18.62 -11.22 13.61
C ARG A 219 19.49 -11.80 12.50
N ALA A 220 19.08 -12.89 11.87
CA ALA A 220 19.85 -13.53 10.78
C ALA A 220 20.02 -12.60 9.56
N TRP A 221 19.07 -11.71 9.33
CA TRP A 221 19.10 -10.72 8.24
C TRP A 221 19.64 -9.37 8.68
N ASN A 222 20.05 -9.23 9.94
CA ASN A 222 20.55 -8.00 10.53
C ASN A 222 19.55 -6.83 10.43
N LEU A 223 18.26 -7.10 10.53
CA LEU A 223 17.21 -6.06 10.38
C LEU A 223 17.22 -5.05 11.51
N THR A 224 17.83 -5.38 12.64
CA THR A 224 17.97 -4.52 13.83
C THR A 224 19.22 -3.64 13.81
N ASP A 225 20.08 -3.75 12.77
CA ASP A 225 21.26 -2.89 12.65
C ASP A 225 20.82 -1.44 12.51
N VAL A 226 21.35 -0.58 13.38
CA VAL A 226 21.03 0.86 13.41
C VAL A 226 21.97 1.61 12.48
N TYR A 227 21.41 2.37 11.55
CA TYR A 227 22.15 3.22 10.63
C TYR A 227 22.38 4.64 11.17
N GLY A 228 21.48 5.13 12.04
CA GLY A 228 21.54 6.45 12.60
C GLY A 228 20.35 6.77 13.50
N ILE A 229 20.31 7.98 14.07
CA ILE A 229 19.23 8.48 14.91
C ILE A 229 18.48 9.59 14.20
N VAL A 230 17.23 9.32 13.83
CA VAL A 230 16.34 10.31 13.20
C VAL A 230 16.01 11.42 14.20
N PRO A 231 16.27 12.70 13.86
CA PRO A 231 16.14 13.78 14.83
C PRO A 231 14.69 14.19 15.12
N ARG A 232 13.76 13.88 14.23
CA ARG A 232 12.33 14.22 14.34
C ARG A 232 11.51 13.36 13.38
N ASP A 233 10.17 13.38 13.53
CA ASP A 233 9.27 12.72 12.58
C ASP A 233 9.29 13.43 11.23
N TYR A 234 9.24 12.61 10.14
CA TYR A 234 9.03 13.04 8.76
C TYR A 234 7.83 12.31 8.20
N TYR A 235 6.87 13.06 7.69
CA TYR A 235 5.59 12.55 7.26
C TYR A 235 5.46 12.49 5.74
N LEU A 236 4.95 11.39 5.23
CA LEU A 236 4.72 11.23 3.80
C LEU A 236 3.51 12.05 3.33
N ASP A 237 2.38 11.94 4.04
CA ASP A 237 1.11 12.51 3.60
C ASP A 237 0.51 13.56 4.56
N ARG A 238 1.15 13.83 5.71
CA ARG A 238 0.58 14.69 6.77
C ARG A 238 1.07 16.13 6.74
N ALA A 239 2.18 16.38 6.06
CA ALA A 239 2.78 17.68 5.93
C ALA A 239 2.90 18.04 4.44
N PRO A 240 2.66 19.30 4.03
CA PRO A 240 2.75 19.70 2.63
C PRO A 240 4.20 19.62 2.12
N TYR A 241 4.36 19.33 0.83
CA TYR A 241 5.67 19.42 0.19
C TYR A 241 6.24 20.84 0.32
N GLY A 242 7.50 20.94 0.71
CA GLY A 242 8.17 22.18 1.10
C GLY A 242 8.21 22.42 2.61
N ASP A 243 7.37 21.74 3.40
CA ASP A 243 7.49 21.77 4.87
C ASP A 243 8.73 20.95 5.32
N PRO A 244 9.51 21.45 6.32
CA PRO A 244 10.66 20.71 6.83
C PRO A 244 10.34 19.34 7.46
N SER A 245 9.10 19.08 7.85
CA SER A 245 8.63 17.78 8.37
C SER A 245 8.08 16.86 7.28
N ALA A 246 7.99 17.33 6.03
CA ALA A 246 7.56 16.48 4.92
C ALA A 246 8.69 15.55 4.45
N LEU A 247 8.39 14.27 4.31
CA LEU A 247 9.35 13.26 3.88
C LEU A 247 9.85 13.53 2.45
N LEU A 248 8.97 13.98 1.57
CA LEU A 248 9.33 14.33 0.19
C LEU A 248 10.25 15.55 0.11
N THR A 249 10.13 16.50 1.04
CA THR A 249 11.07 17.63 1.17
C THR A 249 12.44 17.14 1.62
N LEU A 250 12.51 16.30 2.66
CA LEU A 250 13.75 15.67 3.09
C LEU A 250 14.42 14.93 1.92
N MET A 251 13.65 14.22 1.12
CA MET A 251 14.13 13.48 -0.03
C MET A 251 14.72 14.42 -1.10
N SER A 252 13.97 15.41 -1.54
CA SER A 252 14.37 16.28 -2.66
C SER A 252 15.48 17.26 -2.29
N GLU A 253 15.51 17.79 -1.06
CA GLU A 253 16.44 18.84 -0.66
C GLU A 253 17.72 18.31 -0.03
N HIS A 254 17.69 17.08 0.54
CA HIS A 254 18.82 16.55 1.28
C HIS A 254 19.27 15.17 0.78
N ILE A 255 18.37 14.18 0.73
CA ILE A 255 18.79 12.80 0.43
C ILE A 255 19.28 12.66 -1.01
N LEU A 256 18.51 13.11 -1.99
CA LEU A 256 18.91 13.02 -3.41
C LEU A 256 20.21 13.78 -3.70
N PRO A 257 20.40 15.03 -3.21
CA PRO A 257 21.67 15.74 -3.39
C PRO A 257 22.86 15.01 -2.75
N ASP A 258 22.72 14.58 -1.51
CA ASP A 258 23.85 14.09 -0.73
C ASP A 258 24.22 12.64 -1.07
N VAL A 259 23.24 11.81 -1.43
CA VAL A 259 23.46 10.39 -1.71
C VAL A 259 23.60 10.12 -3.20
N VAL A 260 22.64 10.55 -4.03
CA VAL A 260 22.64 10.20 -5.46
C VAL A 260 23.71 10.97 -6.20
N ARG A 261 23.78 12.30 -6.05
CA ARG A 261 24.77 13.12 -6.76
C ARG A 261 26.20 12.70 -6.43
N SER A 262 26.48 12.41 -5.16
CA SER A 262 27.81 12.00 -4.71
C SER A 262 28.19 10.57 -5.12
N SER A 263 27.23 9.72 -5.49
CA SER A 263 27.47 8.32 -5.82
C SER A 263 28.25 8.09 -7.13
N PHE A 264 28.40 9.15 -7.96
CA PHE A 264 29.16 9.08 -9.21
C PHE A 264 30.26 10.14 -9.26
N PRO A 265 31.44 9.89 -8.63
CA PRO A 265 32.51 10.88 -8.50
C PRO A 265 33.02 11.43 -9.84
N ALA A 266 32.99 10.65 -10.91
CA ALA A 266 33.43 11.07 -12.24
C ALA A 266 32.63 12.26 -12.81
N ARG A 267 31.39 12.46 -12.33
CA ARG A 267 30.51 13.56 -12.74
C ARG A 267 29.97 14.40 -11.57
N ALA A 268 30.57 14.29 -10.39
CA ALA A 268 30.11 15.00 -9.20
C ALA A 268 30.09 16.54 -9.37
N ASN A 269 30.91 17.07 -10.26
CA ASN A 269 30.97 18.52 -10.58
C ASN A 269 30.04 18.92 -11.75
N ALA A 270 29.40 17.96 -12.43
CA ALA A 270 28.42 18.27 -13.47
C ALA A 270 27.13 18.79 -12.85
N SER A 271 26.58 19.85 -13.43
CA SER A 271 25.24 20.30 -13.05
C SER A 271 24.22 19.20 -13.33
N SER A 272 23.47 18.76 -12.34
CA SER A 272 22.57 17.61 -12.49
C SER A 272 21.21 17.85 -11.83
N LEU A 273 20.14 17.60 -12.59
CA LEU A 273 18.75 17.52 -12.13
C LEU A 273 18.44 16.07 -11.78
N ILE A 274 18.02 15.79 -10.54
CA ILE A 274 17.66 14.43 -10.10
C ILE A 274 16.17 14.35 -9.92
N ILE A 275 15.48 13.43 -10.63
CA ILE A 275 14.03 13.26 -10.62
C ILE A 275 13.67 11.89 -10.06
N MET A 276 12.68 11.86 -9.16
CA MET A 276 12.18 10.65 -8.55
C MET A 276 10.67 10.72 -8.39
N ASN A 277 9.96 9.60 -8.52
CA ASN A 277 8.53 9.52 -8.21
C ASN A 277 8.31 9.43 -6.69
N SER A 278 7.27 10.05 -6.17
CA SER A 278 6.89 10.01 -4.76
C SER A 278 6.46 8.61 -4.31
N GLY A 279 5.85 7.84 -5.20
CA GLY A 279 5.38 6.48 -4.93
C GLY A 279 6.47 5.46 -4.58
N SER A 280 7.75 5.80 -4.75
CA SER A 280 8.89 5.03 -4.21
C SER A 280 9.00 5.13 -2.68
N GLN A 281 8.32 6.10 -2.05
CA GLN A 281 8.23 6.28 -0.61
C GLN A 281 6.94 5.67 -0.09
N ARG A 282 7.00 4.81 0.93
CA ARG A 282 5.85 4.00 1.35
C ARG A 282 5.37 4.27 2.77
N PHE A 283 6.18 4.93 3.60
CA PHE A 283 5.82 5.16 5.00
C PHE A 283 6.51 6.37 5.61
N ASP A 284 5.95 6.90 6.70
CA ASP A 284 6.56 7.94 7.52
C ASP A 284 7.89 7.46 8.12
N VAL A 285 8.80 8.39 8.41
CA VAL A 285 10.02 8.13 9.18
C VAL A 285 9.89 8.79 10.54
N PHE A 286 9.90 8.00 11.61
CA PHE A 286 9.73 8.50 12.97
C PHE A 286 11.06 8.79 13.66
N ALA A 287 11.04 9.74 14.61
CA ALA A 287 12.18 10.07 15.46
C ALA A 287 12.67 8.84 16.24
N GLY A 288 13.97 8.71 16.37
CA GLY A 288 14.62 7.60 17.05
C GLY A 288 15.55 6.78 16.18
N ALA A 289 15.84 5.55 16.57
CA ALA A 289 16.74 4.69 15.82
C ALA A 289 16.18 4.37 14.44
N PHE A 290 16.99 4.60 13.39
CA PHE A 290 16.71 4.18 12.03
C PHE A 290 17.47 2.89 11.73
N THR A 291 16.74 1.82 11.60
CA THR A 291 17.30 0.48 11.42
C THR A 291 17.27 0.03 9.97
N LYS A 292 17.94 -1.08 9.69
CA LYS A 292 17.83 -1.77 8.40
C LYS A 292 16.38 -2.18 8.08
N ASN A 293 15.57 -2.50 9.09
CA ASN A 293 14.16 -2.79 8.90
C ASN A 293 13.40 -1.55 8.41
N ASP A 294 13.67 -0.37 8.99
CA ASP A 294 13.01 0.88 8.63
C ASP A 294 13.33 1.28 7.18
N GLN A 295 14.55 1.02 6.70
CA GLN A 295 14.92 1.21 5.30
C GLN A 295 13.95 0.51 4.35
N TYR A 296 13.63 -0.76 4.62
CA TYR A 296 12.72 -1.53 3.77
C TYR A 296 11.25 -1.15 3.94
N ILE A 297 10.87 -0.61 5.10
CA ILE A 297 9.52 -0.08 5.33
C ILE A 297 9.31 1.20 4.53
N VAL A 298 10.29 2.11 4.57
CA VAL A 298 10.16 3.43 3.95
C VAL A 298 10.32 3.37 2.43
N SER A 299 11.29 2.60 1.93
CA SER A 299 11.55 2.49 0.48
C SER A 299 11.98 1.05 0.13
N PRO A 300 11.02 0.15 -0.16
CA PRO A 300 11.30 -1.27 -0.38
C PRO A 300 11.82 -1.59 -1.78
N PHE A 301 11.89 -0.61 -2.70
CA PHE A 301 12.23 -0.82 -4.10
C PHE A 301 13.72 -0.65 -4.33
N ARG A 302 14.29 -1.48 -5.20
CA ARG A 302 15.70 -1.46 -5.56
C ARG A 302 15.89 -0.99 -7.00
N ASP A 303 15.38 0.23 -7.30
CA ASP A 303 15.57 0.83 -8.61
C ASP A 303 16.95 1.46 -8.69
N ALA A 304 17.60 1.35 -9.84
CA ALA A 304 18.85 2.01 -10.13
C ALA A 304 18.61 3.46 -10.57
N PHE A 305 19.60 4.33 -10.36
CA PHE A 305 19.57 5.65 -10.97
C PHE A 305 20.23 5.58 -12.35
N LEU A 306 19.50 6.09 -13.34
CA LEU A 306 19.95 6.25 -14.70
C LEU A 306 20.11 7.74 -15.02
N PHE A 307 20.82 8.07 -16.09
CA PHE A 307 20.91 9.45 -16.54
C PHE A 307 21.07 9.58 -18.05
N VAL A 308 20.61 10.72 -18.55
CA VAL A 308 20.90 11.24 -19.89
C VAL A 308 21.85 12.42 -19.71
N PRO A 309 23.05 12.36 -20.28
CA PRO A 309 24.00 13.46 -20.16
C PRO A 309 23.64 14.59 -21.10
N ASP A 310 24.05 15.79 -20.73
CA ASP A 310 24.18 16.94 -21.61
C ASP A 310 22.83 17.37 -22.23
N VAL A 311 21.79 17.46 -21.39
CA VAL A 311 20.44 17.91 -21.78
C VAL A 311 20.36 19.44 -21.63
N PRO A 312 19.87 20.19 -22.64
CA PRO A 312 19.69 21.62 -22.53
C PRO A 312 18.73 22.00 -21.38
N TRP A 313 19.08 23.03 -20.61
CA TRP A 313 18.29 23.41 -19.44
C TRP A 313 16.86 23.83 -19.77
N TYR A 314 16.64 24.47 -20.94
CA TYR A 314 15.28 24.81 -21.38
C TYR A 314 14.38 23.59 -21.57
N VAL A 315 14.95 22.41 -21.78
CA VAL A 315 14.23 21.12 -21.83
C VAL A 315 14.08 20.55 -20.45
N ALA A 316 15.20 20.37 -19.73
CA ALA A 316 15.26 19.67 -18.45
C ALA A 316 14.35 20.30 -17.38
N ARG A 317 14.31 21.62 -17.27
CA ARG A 317 13.50 22.35 -16.27
C ARG A 317 11.97 22.14 -16.39
N ARG A 318 11.52 21.62 -17.53
CA ARG A 318 10.08 21.36 -17.78
C ARG A 318 9.64 19.97 -17.35
N LEU A 319 10.56 19.05 -17.16
CA LEU A 319 10.26 17.62 -16.99
C LEU A 319 9.40 17.38 -15.76
N VAL A 320 9.82 17.86 -14.60
CA VAL A 320 9.11 17.60 -13.32
C VAL A 320 7.70 18.19 -13.34
N HIS A 321 7.58 19.43 -13.80
CA HIS A 321 6.27 20.08 -13.92
C HIS A 321 5.33 19.27 -14.82
N ARG A 322 5.83 18.84 -15.98
CA ARG A 322 5.02 18.07 -16.93
C ARG A 322 4.69 16.67 -16.44
N LEU A 323 5.59 16.01 -15.73
CA LEU A 323 5.32 14.73 -15.08
C LEU A 323 4.18 14.85 -14.06
N ASN A 324 4.22 15.90 -13.23
CA ASN A 324 3.15 16.18 -12.26
C ASN A 324 1.82 16.57 -12.91
N GLU A 325 1.84 17.33 -14.02
CA GLU A 325 0.60 17.60 -14.79
C GLU A 325 -0.01 16.32 -15.37
N LEU A 326 0.80 15.39 -15.87
CA LEU A 326 0.33 14.11 -16.40
C LEU A 326 -0.24 13.23 -15.29
N GLY A 327 0.40 13.20 -14.12
CA GLY A 327 -0.11 12.54 -12.92
C GLY A 327 -1.46 13.11 -12.49
N ALA A 328 -1.58 14.43 -12.40
CA ALA A 328 -2.84 15.12 -12.05
C ALA A 328 -3.99 14.79 -13.02
N VAL A 329 -3.73 14.72 -14.34
CA VAL A 329 -4.75 14.33 -15.35
C VAL A 329 -5.23 12.90 -15.14
N HIS A 330 -4.34 11.98 -14.76
CA HIS A 330 -4.75 10.62 -14.40
C HIS A 330 -5.59 10.58 -13.13
N ASN A 331 -5.35 11.48 -12.19
CA ASN A 331 -6.05 11.54 -10.91
C ASN A 331 -7.41 12.28 -10.97
N GLU A 332 -7.62 13.20 -11.94
CA GLU A 332 -8.82 14.05 -12.03
C GLU A 332 -9.97 13.44 -12.83
N GLN A 333 -9.77 12.37 -13.57
CA GLN A 333 -10.86 11.72 -14.31
C GLN A 333 -11.55 10.65 -13.45
N PRO A 334 -12.75 10.92 -12.86
CA PRO A 334 -13.52 9.89 -12.21
C PRO A 334 -13.89 8.81 -13.23
N GLY A 335 -13.34 7.63 -13.09
CA GLY A 335 -13.57 6.51 -14.00
C GLY A 335 -12.54 6.30 -15.12
N ALA A 336 -11.55 7.19 -15.29
CA ALA A 336 -10.47 7.02 -16.27
C ALA A 336 -9.17 6.48 -15.65
N VAL A 337 -9.02 6.50 -14.32
CA VAL A 337 -8.02 5.66 -13.68
C VAL A 337 -8.58 4.24 -13.78
N HIS A 338 -8.16 3.54 -14.82
CA HIS A 338 -8.23 2.09 -14.77
C HIS A 338 -7.39 1.71 -13.53
N PRO A 339 -8.01 1.24 -12.41
CA PRO A 339 -7.24 0.87 -11.21
C PRO A 339 -6.20 -0.20 -11.50
N ALA A 340 -6.23 -0.70 -12.71
CA ALA A 340 -5.48 -1.78 -13.31
C ALA A 340 -4.10 -1.39 -13.87
N GLN A 341 -3.70 -0.14 -13.94
CA GLN A 341 -2.46 0.24 -14.63
C GLN A 341 -1.58 1.24 -13.88
N GLY A 342 -1.93 1.55 -12.64
CA GLY A 342 -1.24 2.57 -11.86
C GLY A 342 -0.86 2.10 -10.46
N ASP A 343 -0.14 2.96 -9.79
CA ASP A 343 0.11 2.87 -8.36
C ASP A 343 -1.23 3.02 -7.59
N ALA A 344 -1.39 2.31 -6.49
CA ALA A 344 -2.54 2.42 -5.61
C ALA A 344 -2.57 3.75 -4.83
N ASP A 345 -1.46 4.47 -4.78
CA ASP A 345 -1.31 5.68 -3.99
C ASP A 345 -2.32 6.79 -4.33
N PRO A 346 -2.65 7.10 -5.59
CA PRO A 346 -3.69 8.10 -5.88
C PRO A 346 -5.06 7.76 -5.29
N ILE A 347 -5.44 6.49 -5.28
CA ILE A 347 -6.71 6.04 -4.70
C ILE A 347 -6.65 6.15 -3.17
N PHE A 348 -5.52 5.77 -2.58
CA PHE A 348 -5.29 5.91 -1.15
C PHE A 348 -5.31 7.39 -0.69
N HIS A 349 -4.69 8.29 -1.42
CA HIS A 349 -4.71 9.73 -1.17
C HIS A 349 -6.13 10.29 -1.29
N GLN A 350 -6.88 9.92 -2.31
CA GLN A 350 -8.27 10.32 -2.46
C GLN A 350 -9.14 9.83 -1.29
N TYR A 351 -8.90 8.62 -0.79
CA TYR A 351 -9.57 8.07 0.38
C TYR A 351 -9.23 8.87 1.65
N LEU A 352 -7.96 9.17 1.93
CA LEU A 352 -7.55 9.96 3.09
C LEU A 352 -8.17 11.36 3.05
N ARG A 353 -8.11 12.01 1.90
CA ARG A 353 -8.74 13.31 1.65
C ARG A 353 -10.24 13.25 1.96
N HIS A 354 -10.94 12.29 1.39
CA HIS A 354 -12.38 12.14 1.61
C HIS A 354 -12.71 11.90 3.08
N ALA A 355 -12.00 11.00 3.76
CA ALA A 355 -12.20 10.70 5.17
C ALA A 355 -11.96 11.93 6.05
N PHE A 356 -10.89 12.69 5.80
CA PHE A 356 -10.54 13.90 6.53
C PHE A 356 -11.61 15.00 6.37
N TYR A 357 -11.96 15.36 5.13
CA TYR A 357 -12.92 16.42 4.87
C TYR A 357 -14.33 16.06 5.32
N SER A 358 -14.79 14.82 5.09
CA SER A 358 -16.13 14.38 5.51
C SER A 358 -16.30 14.40 7.02
N TYR A 359 -15.28 13.99 7.77
CA TYR A 359 -15.31 14.02 9.23
C TYR A 359 -15.48 15.45 9.76
N TRP A 360 -14.70 16.40 9.28
CA TRP A 360 -14.75 17.80 9.74
C TRP A 360 -16.01 18.52 9.31
N LEU A 361 -16.48 18.31 8.08
CA LEU A 361 -17.73 18.86 7.60
C LEU A 361 -18.93 18.43 8.46
N ASN A 362 -18.98 17.16 8.83
CA ASN A 362 -20.05 16.63 9.69
C ASN A 362 -20.01 17.26 11.10
N ARG A 363 -18.85 17.63 11.60
CA ARG A 363 -18.71 18.30 12.90
C ARG A 363 -18.99 19.80 12.86
N LEU A 364 -18.71 20.46 11.74
CA LEU A 364 -18.95 21.91 11.56
C LEU A 364 -20.41 22.21 11.19
N SER A 365 -21.22 21.20 10.82
CA SER A 365 -22.63 21.33 10.48
C SER A 365 -23.53 20.70 11.56
N PRO A 366 -23.83 21.37 12.69
CA PRO A 366 -24.51 20.75 13.82
C PRO A 366 -26.04 20.57 13.65
N THR A 367 -26.58 20.73 12.45
CA THR A 367 -28.03 20.62 12.22
C THR A 367 -28.38 19.72 11.06
N SER A 368 -28.43 18.42 11.33
CA SER A 368 -29.50 17.56 10.77
C SER A 368 -29.45 16.17 11.45
N THR A 369 -30.34 15.98 12.39
CA THR A 369 -30.83 14.65 12.77
C THR A 369 -31.59 14.06 11.58
N SER A 370 -30.91 13.32 10.69
CA SER A 370 -31.56 12.34 9.83
C SER A 370 -30.52 11.37 9.29
N SER A 371 -30.63 10.14 9.76
CA SER A 371 -29.97 8.97 9.24
C SER A 371 -30.48 8.64 7.85
N THR A 372 -29.88 9.17 6.80
CA THR A 372 -30.00 8.64 5.45
C THR A 372 -28.69 8.91 4.72
N GLN A 373 -27.90 7.86 4.61
CA GLN A 373 -26.73 7.85 3.75
C GLN A 373 -27.19 7.96 2.30
N SER A 374 -26.84 9.07 1.65
CA SER A 374 -27.00 9.21 0.21
C SER A 374 -25.78 8.68 -0.51
N PRO A 375 -25.93 8.08 -1.71
CA PRO A 375 -24.81 7.54 -2.48
C PRO A 375 -23.87 8.69 -2.92
N VAL A 376 -22.57 8.39 -2.93
CA VAL A 376 -21.50 9.30 -3.31
C VAL A 376 -21.70 9.78 -4.75
N PRO A 377 -21.83 11.09 -5.00
CA PRO A 377 -21.88 11.62 -6.36
C PRO A 377 -20.48 11.65 -6.95
N SER A 378 -20.34 11.18 -8.18
CA SER A 378 -19.16 11.39 -9.01
C SER A 378 -19.04 12.88 -9.39
N GLY A 379 -18.18 13.60 -8.71
CA GLY A 379 -17.87 15.02 -8.93
C GLY A 379 -17.38 15.67 -7.64
N ARG A 380 -16.56 16.73 -7.73
CA ARG A 380 -16.11 17.50 -6.55
C ARG A 380 -17.32 17.84 -5.69
N PRO A 381 -17.43 17.32 -4.47
CA PRO A 381 -18.65 17.53 -3.69
C PRO A 381 -18.83 19.00 -3.36
N ALA A 382 -20.07 19.49 -3.44
CA ALA A 382 -20.44 20.86 -3.01
C ALA A 382 -19.97 21.17 -1.58
N SER A 383 -19.73 20.15 -0.78
CA SER A 383 -19.16 20.17 0.55
C SER A 383 -17.68 20.58 0.61
N ALA A 384 -16.87 20.24 -0.38
CA ALA A 384 -15.47 20.66 -0.42
C ALA A 384 -15.33 22.17 -0.68
N ARG A 385 -16.15 22.72 -1.59
CA ARG A 385 -16.21 24.19 -1.79
C ARG A 385 -16.64 24.93 -0.54
N ARG A 386 -17.60 24.40 0.20
CA ARG A 386 -18.08 25.02 1.44
C ARG A 386 -17.08 24.97 2.58
N LEU A 387 -16.22 23.94 2.60
CA LEU A 387 -15.11 23.89 3.54
C LEU A 387 -14.01 24.88 3.15
N GLU A 388 -13.66 24.97 1.86
CA GLU A 388 -12.74 25.99 1.34
C GLU A 388 -13.23 27.41 1.67
N GLU A 389 -14.50 27.70 1.44
CA GLU A 389 -15.13 28.99 1.80
C GLU A 389 -15.11 29.27 3.32
N LEU A 390 -15.27 28.23 4.16
CA LEU A 390 -15.20 28.38 5.62
C LEU A 390 -13.75 28.55 6.10
N LEU A 391 -12.80 27.93 5.44
CA LEU A 391 -11.37 28.06 5.74
C LEU A 391 -10.80 29.40 5.30
N GLU A 392 -11.25 29.96 4.18
CA GLU A 392 -10.95 31.35 3.77
C GLU A 392 -11.49 32.37 4.78
N GLN A 393 -12.60 32.06 5.47
CA GLN A 393 -13.16 32.92 6.51
C GLN A 393 -12.40 32.90 7.85
N VAL A 394 -11.60 31.83 8.09
CA VAL A 394 -10.82 31.64 9.34
C VAL A 394 -9.46 32.35 9.29
N GLY A 395 -9.05 32.83 8.12
CA GLY A 395 -7.84 33.66 7.96
C GLY A 395 -6.60 32.87 7.48
N THR A 396 -5.85 33.53 6.61
CA THR A 396 -4.80 32.95 5.75
C THR A 396 -3.44 32.75 6.44
N ASP A 397 -3.32 32.85 7.76
CA ASP A 397 -2.01 32.87 8.46
C ASP A 397 -1.74 31.71 9.44
N GLY A 398 -2.54 30.66 9.44
CA GLY A 398 -2.29 29.52 10.29
C GLY A 398 -2.45 28.19 9.56
N SER A 399 -1.51 27.27 9.74
CA SER A 399 -1.69 25.91 9.22
C SER A 399 -3.01 25.34 9.76
N MET A 400 -3.75 24.61 8.94
CA MET A 400 -5.01 23.94 9.34
C MET A 400 -4.87 23.10 10.61
N ALA A 401 -3.69 22.52 10.84
CA ALA A 401 -3.37 21.75 12.04
C ALA A 401 -3.38 22.59 13.32
N GLU A 402 -3.09 23.90 13.26
CA GLU A 402 -3.11 24.79 14.42
C GLU A 402 -4.50 25.40 14.67
N ALA A 403 -5.29 25.65 13.64
CA ALA A 403 -6.64 26.21 13.77
C ALA A 403 -7.67 25.20 14.32
N LEU A 404 -7.53 23.92 14.01
CA LEU A 404 -8.48 22.85 14.37
C LEU A 404 -8.68 22.64 15.88
N PRO A 405 -7.68 22.72 16.77
CA PRO A 405 -7.88 22.57 18.22
C PRO A 405 -8.76 23.67 18.83
N HIS A 406 -8.77 24.86 18.26
CA HIS A 406 -9.53 26.01 18.76
C HIS A 406 -11.01 25.98 18.37
N LEU A 407 -11.37 25.24 17.32
CA LEU A 407 -12.76 25.08 16.87
C LEU A 407 -13.52 24.00 17.65
N VAL A 408 -12.83 23.16 18.42
CA VAL A 408 -13.39 22.02 19.18
C VAL A 408 -13.60 22.37 20.65
N GLY A 409 -14.01 23.60 20.97
CA GLY A 409 -14.34 24.01 22.33
C GLY A 409 -15.55 23.25 22.89
N GLY A 410 -15.34 22.36 23.83
CA GLY A 410 -16.33 21.92 24.82
C GLY A 410 -16.79 20.47 24.81
N SER A 411 -15.94 19.58 25.25
CA SER A 411 -16.36 18.49 26.16
C SER A 411 -15.14 17.94 26.90
N ARG A 412 -15.24 17.76 28.22
CA ARG A 412 -14.17 17.23 29.10
C ARG A 412 -14.01 15.71 28.95
N GLY A 413 -13.95 15.22 27.69
CA GLY A 413 -13.59 13.85 27.35
C GLY A 413 -12.20 13.84 26.69
N ARG A 414 -11.42 12.78 26.89
CA ARG A 414 -10.18 12.56 26.13
C ARG A 414 -10.51 12.68 24.64
N SER A 415 -9.80 13.53 23.91
CA SER A 415 -9.90 13.56 22.45
C SER A 415 -9.60 12.16 21.89
N PRO A 416 -10.36 11.68 20.88
CA PRO A 416 -10.04 10.45 20.20
C PRO A 416 -8.59 10.47 19.68
N SER A 417 -7.92 9.33 19.66
CA SER A 417 -6.61 9.20 19.02
C SER A 417 -6.73 9.42 17.51
N LEU A 418 -5.63 9.79 16.87
CA LEU A 418 -5.55 9.79 15.41
C LEU A 418 -5.60 8.36 14.88
N GLY A 419 -6.26 8.15 13.75
CA GLY A 419 -6.35 6.83 13.13
C GLY A 419 -7.21 6.83 11.87
N TYR A 420 -7.46 5.64 11.34
CA TYR A 420 -8.30 5.47 10.16
C TYR A 420 -9.76 5.70 10.53
N VAL A 421 -10.46 6.42 9.65
CA VAL A 421 -11.91 6.61 9.67
C VAL A 421 -12.46 6.07 8.38
N THR A 422 -13.28 5.02 8.45
CA THR A 422 -13.82 4.35 7.27
C THR A 422 -15.10 5.00 6.80
N ALA A 423 -15.22 5.17 5.49
CA ALA A 423 -16.40 5.67 4.81
C ALA A 423 -16.75 4.75 3.62
N ASP A 424 -17.06 3.48 3.91
CA ASP A 424 -17.47 2.52 2.89
C ASP A 424 -19.00 2.52 2.67
N SER A 425 -19.47 1.74 1.69
CA SER A 425 -20.89 1.68 1.31
C SER A 425 -21.73 0.67 2.13
N CYS A 426 -21.10 -0.15 2.97
CA CYS A 426 -21.81 -1.14 3.77
C CYS A 426 -22.47 -0.52 5.01
N SER A 427 -23.63 -1.04 5.39
CA SER A 427 -24.36 -0.55 6.56
C SER A 427 -23.65 -0.84 7.88
N GLY A 428 -23.87 0.02 8.89
CA GLY A 428 -23.35 -0.12 10.24
C GLY A 428 -21.92 0.40 10.42
N LEU A 429 -21.44 0.38 11.67
CA LEU A 429 -20.09 0.81 12.02
C LEU A 429 -19.08 -0.26 11.55
N GLY A 430 -18.15 0.15 10.67
CA GLY A 430 -17.05 -0.69 10.22
C GLY A 430 -15.88 -0.69 11.20
N ASP A 431 -15.45 0.49 11.62
CA ASP A 431 -14.31 0.67 12.49
C ASP A 431 -14.57 0.12 13.91
N ASP A 432 -13.60 -0.54 14.50
CA ASP A 432 -13.70 -1.06 15.86
C ASP A 432 -13.41 0.02 16.92
N THR A 433 -12.65 1.05 16.54
CA THR A 433 -12.28 2.17 17.39
C THR A 433 -12.65 3.48 16.70
N VAL A 434 -13.20 4.43 17.45
CA VAL A 434 -13.50 5.77 16.95
C VAL A 434 -12.23 6.62 17.00
N HIS A 435 -11.81 7.11 15.84
CA HIS A 435 -10.66 7.98 15.67
C HIS A 435 -11.02 9.38 15.17
N THR A 436 -10.11 10.31 15.39
CA THR A 436 -9.99 11.51 14.56
C THR A 436 -9.16 11.12 13.33
N PRO A 437 -9.57 11.50 12.10
CA PRO A 437 -8.84 11.12 10.91
C PRO A 437 -7.41 11.67 10.93
N ILE A 438 -6.51 10.91 10.35
CA ILE A 438 -5.12 11.32 10.13
C ILE A 438 -5.13 12.59 9.28
N PRO A 439 -4.41 13.66 9.67
CA PRO A 439 -4.24 14.83 8.82
C PRO A 439 -3.71 14.43 7.44
N TYR A 440 -4.21 15.09 6.42
CA TYR A 440 -3.79 14.85 5.04
C TYR A 440 -3.49 16.18 4.36
N SER A 441 -2.40 16.25 3.62
CA SER A 441 -2.05 17.39 2.79
C SER A 441 -2.28 17.10 1.32
N ASP A 442 -3.04 17.98 0.65
CA ASP A 442 -3.34 17.90 -0.79
C ASP A 442 -2.16 18.30 -1.69
N GLU A 443 -1.09 18.85 -1.10
CA GLU A 443 0.04 19.45 -1.82
C GLU A 443 1.20 18.45 -2.03
N GLN A 444 0.88 17.18 -2.23
CA GLN A 444 1.91 16.16 -2.50
C GLN A 444 2.09 15.98 -4.02
N PRO A 445 3.31 16.21 -4.54
CA PRO A 445 3.59 15.99 -5.95
C PRO A 445 3.78 14.49 -6.24
N ASP A 446 3.38 14.05 -7.43
CA ASP A 446 3.66 12.68 -7.93
C ASP A 446 5.15 12.48 -8.24
N TYR A 447 5.86 13.57 -8.56
CA TYR A 447 7.30 13.58 -8.85
C TYR A 447 7.99 14.72 -8.13
N ILE A 448 9.11 14.42 -7.50
CA ILE A 448 9.99 15.36 -6.81
C ILE A 448 11.33 15.49 -7.54
N ALA A 449 12.04 16.58 -7.29
CA ALA A 449 13.37 16.76 -7.87
C ALA A 449 14.34 17.48 -6.94
N ALA A 450 15.60 17.02 -6.95
CA ALA A 450 16.72 17.80 -6.48
C ALA A 450 17.21 18.74 -7.60
N GLN A 451 17.25 20.02 -7.30
CA GLN A 451 17.67 21.04 -8.25
C GLN A 451 19.14 20.92 -8.64
N PRO A 452 19.51 21.35 -9.85
CA PRO A 452 20.91 21.33 -10.30
C PRO A 452 21.84 22.17 -9.40
N VAL A 453 23.04 21.67 -9.17
CA VAL A 453 24.13 22.40 -8.50
C VAL A 453 25.41 22.21 -9.32
N PRO A 454 26.01 23.30 -9.84
CA PRO A 454 25.49 24.67 -9.83
C PRO A 454 24.21 24.82 -10.65
N LEU A 455 23.37 25.80 -10.25
CA LEU A 455 22.17 26.12 -11.03
C LEU A 455 22.57 26.70 -12.39
N PRO A 456 21.97 26.23 -13.51
CA PRO A 456 22.23 26.80 -14.83
C PRO A 456 21.95 28.30 -14.87
N SER A 457 22.82 29.06 -15.49
CA SER A 457 22.74 30.52 -15.61
C SER A 457 21.93 30.98 -16.80
N SER A 458 21.79 30.12 -17.80
CA SER A 458 21.02 30.37 -19.02
C SER A 458 20.22 29.13 -19.47
N ASP A 459 19.22 29.35 -20.30
CA ASP A 459 18.40 28.29 -20.92
C ASP A 459 19.23 27.39 -21.87
N HIS A 460 20.40 27.84 -22.30
CA HIS A 460 21.28 27.09 -23.19
C HIS A 460 22.37 26.30 -22.45
N ASP A 461 22.50 26.47 -21.13
CA ASP A 461 23.37 25.63 -20.33
C ASP A 461 22.85 24.18 -20.36
N HIS A 462 23.72 23.24 -20.08
CA HIS A 462 23.38 21.82 -20.13
C HIS A 462 23.50 21.22 -18.74
N VAL A 463 22.64 20.23 -18.49
CA VAL A 463 22.60 19.46 -17.23
C VAL A 463 22.52 17.97 -17.51
N ASP A 464 23.01 17.18 -16.60
CA ASP A 464 22.70 15.76 -16.57
C ASP A 464 21.31 15.57 -15.97
N VAL A 465 20.45 14.84 -16.63
CA VAL A 465 19.13 14.48 -16.11
C VAL A 465 19.22 13.08 -15.54
N ILE A 466 19.16 12.98 -14.21
CA ILE A 466 19.25 11.74 -13.44
C ILE A 466 17.83 11.34 -13.00
N PHE A 467 17.49 10.06 -13.07
CA PHE A 467 16.15 9.56 -12.72
C PHE A 467 16.20 8.10 -12.31
N ALA A 468 15.21 7.64 -11.52
CA ALA A 468 15.03 6.23 -11.22
C ALA A 468 14.67 5.45 -12.51
N ASP A 469 15.21 4.25 -12.69
CA ASP A 469 15.07 3.44 -13.92
C ASP A 469 13.61 3.17 -14.27
N PHE A 470 12.75 3.04 -13.28
CA PHE A 470 11.31 2.84 -13.41
C PHE A 470 10.61 3.91 -14.27
N ILE A 471 11.08 5.18 -14.24
CA ILE A 471 10.47 6.29 -14.99
C ILE A 471 11.18 6.61 -16.30
N ALA A 472 12.15 5.80 -16.74
CA ALA A 472 12.98 6.06 -17.91
C ALA A 472 12.18 6.36 -19.20
N GLN A 473 11.13 5.58 -19.46
CA GLN A 473 10.31 5.76 -20.67
C GLN A 473 9.56 7.10 -20.66
N SER A 474 9.04 7.51 -19.52
CA SER A 474 8.37 8.80 -19.35
C SER A 474 9.33 9.96 -19.57
N ILE A 475 10.54 9.87 -19.00
CA ILE A 475 11.60 10.88 -19.19
C ILE A 475 11.98 11.00 -20.66
N LEU A 476 12.30 9.89 -21.34
CA LEU A 476 12.68 9.89 -22.76
C LEU A 476 11.58 10.45 -23.66
N SER A 477 10.32 10.10 -23.39
CA SER A 477 9.16 10.63 -24.11
C SER A 477 9.07 12.15 -24.00
N LEU A 478 9.25 12.69 -22.79
CA LEU A 478 9.21 14.14 -22.56
C LEU A 478 10.42 14.86 -23.15
N LEU A 479 11.63 14.28 -23.05
CA LEU A 479 12.82 14.82 -23.72
C LEU A 479 12.58 14.96 -25.23
N ASN A 480 12.04 13.93 -25.87
CA ASN A 480 11.71 13.94 -27.30
C ASN A 480 10.58 14.92 -27.65
N THR A 481 9.71 15.23 -26.71
CA THR A 481 8.65 16.22 -26.90
C THR A 481 9.19 17.65 -26.89
N TYR A 482 10.18 17.93 -26.05
CA TYR A 482 10.66 19.30 -25.81
C TYR A 482 11.96 19.64 -26.52
N ASP A 483 12.75 18.67 -26.95
CA ASP A 483 13.98 18.88 -27.71
C ASP A 483 13.81 18.45 -29.16
N ALA A 484 13.51 19.41 -30.03
CA ALA A 484 13.42 19.16 -31.47
C ALA A 484 14.78 18.92 -32.15
N ARG A 485 15.91 19.12 -31.45
CA ARG A 485 17.26 19.06 -32.05
C ARG A 485 17.93 17.71 -31.86
N ARG A 486 17.49 16.95 -30.83
CA ARG A 486 18.05 15.64 -30.50
C ARG A 486 16.92 14.64 -30.27
N HIS A 487 17.08 13.40 -30.75
CA HIS A 487 16.19 12.30 -30.44
C HIS A 487 16.84 11.39 -29.42
N TYR A 488 16.18 11.21 -28.28
CA TYR A 488 16.66 10.45 -27.14
C TYR A 488 16.09 9.05 -27.13
N THR A 489 16.95 8.06 -26.92
CA THR A 489 16.61 6.63 -26.86
C THR A 489 17.28 5.98 -25.66
N MET A 490 16.96 4.72 -25.36
CA MET A 490 17.68 3.96 -24.32
C MET A 490 19.18 3.82 -24.58
N ALA A 491 19.66 4.01 -25.82
CA ALA A 491 21.09 4.02 -26.14
C ALA A 491 21.81 5.27 -25.59
N ASP A 492 21.10 6.35 -25.31
CA ASP A 492 21.62 7.57 -24.71
C ASP A 492 21.63 7.53 -23.17
N VAL A 493 21.07 6.49 -22.59
CA VAL A 493 20.91 6.33 -21.14
C VAL A 493 22.08 5.51 -20.59
N SER A 494 22.61 5.94 -19.46
CA SER A 494 23.67 5.24 -18.71
C SER A 494 23.32 5.13 -17.24
N VAL A 495 23.96 4.22 -16.52
CA VAL A 495 23.77 4.07 -15.07
C VAL A 495 24.52 5.19 -14.33
N TRP A 496 23.86 5.82 -13.37
CA TRP A 496 24.45 6.83 -12.49
C TRP A 496 24.92 6.19 -11.19
N GLY A 497 26.22 5.98 -11.05
CA GLY A 497 26.82 5.50 -9.81
C GLY A 497 26.29 4.13 -9.35
N ASN A 498 26.23 3.95 -8.04
CA ASN A 498 25.81 2.71 -7.38
C ASN A 498 24.69 2.90 -6.35
N ALA A 499 24.14 4.11 -6.20
CA ALA A 499 22.98 4.33 -5.35
C ALA A 499 21.73 3.66 -5.94
N THR A 500 20.90 3.13 -5.07
CA THR A 500 19.57 2.58 -5.41
C THR A 500 18.52 3.22 -4.52
N THR A 501 17.25 3.20 -4.93
CA THR A 501 16.14 3.72 -4.12
C THR A 501 16.13 3.11 -2.72
N GLU A 502 16.39 1.81 -2.58
CA GLU A 502 16.52 1.09 -1.32
C GLU A 502 17.64 1.67 -0.42
N SER A 503 18.77 2.06 -0.99
CA SER A 503 19.95 2.49 -0.22
C SER A 503 19.93 3.96 0.24
N LEU A 504 18.97 4.76 -0.22
CA LEU A 504 18.96 6.20 0.00
C LEU A 504 18.97 6.59 1.47
N TYR A 505 18.01 6.07 2.23
CA TYR A 505 17.87 6.43 3.65
C TYR A 505 19.00 5.89 4.52
N SER A 506 19.44 4.67 4.29
CA SER A 506 20.56 4.09 5.05
C SER A 506 21.86 4.85 4.82
N SER A 507 22.14 5.21 3.56
CA SER A 507 23.32 6.02 3.21
C SER A 507 23.22 7.42 3.83
N PHE A 508 22.06 8.06 3.75
CA PHE A 508 21.83 9.37 4.34
C PHE A 508 21.93 9.33 5.87
N ALA A 509 21.36 8.31 6.51
CA ALA A 509 21.42 8.13 7.96
C ALA A 509 22.87 8.01 8.45
N GLN A 510 23.69 7.23 7.77
CA GLN A 510 25.10 7.08 8.10
C GLN A 510 25.91 8.38 7.91
N LEU A 511 25.51 9.25 6.99
CA LEU A 511 26.16 10.53 6.76
C LEU A 511 25.74 11.62 7.75
N HIS A 512 24.44 11.68 8.10
CA HIS A 512 23.84 12.84 8.76
C HIS A 512 23.17 12.55 10.10
N TRP A 513 22.67 11.34 10.32
CA TRP A 513 21.97 10.95 11.55
C TRP A 513 22.93 10.23 12.50
N ARG A 514 23.86 11.00 13.11
CA ARG A 514 24.97 10.45 13.87
C ARG A 514 24.53 9.64 15.09
N LEU A 515 25.25 8.55 15.35
CA LEU A 515 25.09 7.70 16.51
C LEU A 515 25.60 8.34 17.82
N ASP A 516 26.31 9.47 17.76
CA ASP A 516 26.91 10.16 18.94
C ASP A 516 25.84 10.73 19.91
N SER A 517 24.56 10.77 19.48
CA SER A 517 23.41 11.11 20.31
C SER A 517 22.75 9.90 20.99
N MET A 518 23.39 8.73 20.92
CA MET A 518 22.83 7.44 21.31
C MET A 518 22.52 7.29 22.81
N ASP A 519 23.26 7.94 23.70
CA ASP A 519 23.08 7.74 25.16
C ASP A 519 21.73 8.23 25.69
N SER A 520 21.13 9.27 25.09
CA SER A 520 19.79 9.73 25.45
C SER A 520 18.68 8.92 24.76
N ALA A 521 18.87 8.56 23.48
CA ALA A 521 17.87 7.84 22.69
C ALA A 521 17.76 6.37 23.12
N LEU A 522 18.86 5.70 23.51
CA LEU A 522 18.81 4.35 24.07
C LEU A 522 18.09 4.30 25.43
N HIS A 523 18.21 5.38 26.23
CA HIS A 523 17.48 5.48 27.50
C HIS A 523 15.96 5.64 27.29
N ASP A 524 15.56 6.32 26.20
CA ASP A 524 14.16 6.45 25.81
C ASP A 524 13.63 5.19 25.10
N MET A 525 14.47 4.47 24.35
CA MET A 525 14.14 3.17 23.75
C MET A 525 13.97 2.07 24.80
N ASP A 526 14.82 2.01 25.85
CA ASP A 526 14.63 1.10 26.98
C ASP A 526 13.33 1.42 27.74
N ARG A 527 12.93 2.68 27.84
CA ARG A 527 11.62 3.08 28.38
C ARG A 527 10.44 2.71 27.47
N ALA A 528 10.61 2.77 26.15
CA ALA A 528 9.58 2.36 25.20
C ALA A 528 9.51 0.83 25.06
N ALA A 529 10.64 0.13 25.20
CA ALA A 529 10.72 -1.33 25.17
C ALA A 529 10.24 -1.98 26.48
N THR A 530 10.22 -1.26 27.60
CA THR A 530 9.47 -1.66 28.80
C THR A 530 7.97 -1.37 28.59
N PHE A 531 7.39 -2.00 27.58
CA PHE A 531 5.97 -2.27 27.57
C PHE A 531 5.71 -3.18 28.76
N ASP A 532 5.27 -2.58 29.86
CA ASP A 532 4.97 -3.24 31.12
C ASP A 532 4.21 -4.56 30.87
N GLY A 533 4.85 -5.67 31.14
CA GLY A 533 4.20 -6.96 31.27
C GLY A 533 4.76 -8.17 30.53
N TYR A 534 5.87 -8.06 29.79
CA TYR A 534 6.52 -9.25 29.22
C TYR A 534 7.87 -9.51 29.87
N PRO A 535 8.01 -10.60 30.67
CA PRO A 535 9.33 -11.01 31.17
C PRO A 535 10.24 -11.39 29.98
N PRO A 536 11.55 -11.15 30.08
CA PRO A 536 12.50 -11.63 29.08
C PRO A 536 12.39 -13.15 28.92
N LEU A 537 12.38 -13.60 27.67
CA LEU A 537 12.30 -15.02 27.35
C LEU A 537 13.52 -15.75 27.91
N ALA A 538 13.28 -16.82 28.67
CA ALA A 538 14.33 -17.74 29.11
C ALA A 538 15.09 -18.33 27.90
N PRO A 539 16.39 -18.68 28.05
CA PRO A 539 17.16 -19.28 26.96
C PRO A 539 16.53 -20.59 26.49
N PHE A 540 16.57 -20.79 25.18
CA PHE A 540 16.00 -21.93 24.48
C PHE A 540 16.56 -23.26 24.98
N ASP A 541 15.70 -24.14 25.49
CA ASP A 541 15.92 -25.58 25.40
C ASP A 541 15.52 -26.06 24.01
N THR A 542 16.43 -26.78 23.38
CA THR A 542 16.35 -27.27 22.01
C THR A 542 15.14 -28.17 21.80
N TYR A 543 14.14 -27.68 21.06
CA TYR A 543 13.11 -28.53 20.47
C TYR A 543 13.67 -29.18 19.22
N ALA A 544 14.10 -30.44 19.37
CA ALA A 544 14.42 -31.32 18.24
C ALA A 544 13.10 -31.86 17.65
N GLY A 545 12.53 -31.11 16.72
CA GLY A 545 11.36 -31.49 15.93
C GLY A 545 11.43 -30.78 14.58
N ASP A 546 11.13 -31.52 13.51
CA ASP A 546 11.10 -31.00 12.13
C ASP A 546 10.23 -29.74 12.06
N PRO A 547 10.78 -28.55 11.74
CA PRO A 547 10.02 -27.31 11.66
C PRO A 547 8.97 -27.31 10.54
N TYR A 548 8.99 -28.29 9.63
CA TYR A 548 8.09 -28.41 8.48
C TYR A 548 7.07 -29.53 8.61
N ALA A 549 7.01 -30.25 9.72
CA ALA A 549 5.99 -31.27 9.92
C ALA A 549 4.57 -30.66 9.82
N PRO A 550 3.61 -31.29 9.13
CA PRO A 550 2.27 -30.76 8.97
C PRO A 550 1.59 -30.63 10.33
N VAL A 551 1.50 -29.40 10.83
CA VAL A 551 0.88 -29.08 12.11
C VAL A 551 -0.63 -29.23 11.94
N THR A 552 -1.22 -30.20 12.61
CA THR A 552 -2.67 -30.28 12.79
C THR A 552 -3.14 -29.00 13.49
N ALA A 553 -3.90 -28.18 12.75
CA ALA A 553 -4.32 -26.85 13.20
C ALA A 553 -5.13 -26.91 14.50
N PRO A 554 -4.88 -26.05 15.48
CA PRO A 554 -5.73 -25.92 16.64
C PRO A 554 -7.09 -25.32 16.23
N ARG A 555 -8.13 -25.74 16.93
CA ARG A 555 -9.50 -25.28 16.76
C ARG A 555 -9.59 -23.75 16.87
N LEU A 556 -9.86 -23.07 15.78
CA LEU A 556 -10.48 -21.75 15.84
C LEU A 556 -11.97 -21.98 16.15
N VAL A 557 -12.38 -21.57 17.33
CA VAL A 557 -13.80 -21.53 17.70
C VAL A 557 -14.36 -20.28 17.04
N PHE A 558 -15.07 -20.46 15.96
CA PHE A 558 -15.99 -19.44 15.46
C PHE A 558 -17.30 -19.61 16.23
N GLN A 559 -17.66 -18.66 17.05
CA GLN A 559 -19.05 -18.47 17.50
C GLN A 559 -19.82 -17.75 16.43
#